data_54a56c44c04cbce255d8c2b90be33003
#
_entry.id   54a56c44c04cbce255d8c2b90be33003
#
_cell.length_a   1.000
_cell.length_b   1.000
_cell.length_c   1.000
_cell.angle_alpha   90.00
_cell.angle_beta   90.00
_cell.angle_gamma   90.00
#
_symmetry.space_group_name_H-M   'P 1'
#
loop_
_entity.id
_entity.type
_entity.pdbx_description
1 polymer ?
#
loop_
_entity_poly.entity_id
_entity_poly.type
_entity_poly.pdbx_seq_one_letter_code
_entity_poly.pdbx_strand_id
1 'polypeptide(L)' 'MLTKKQLKLYKYLKNYFKENEVMPLFEEMMQHMNVKSKSVIFNMLGYIEWKGYIKRYPAHARAIQIIKE' A
#
# COMPACT_ATOMS: atom_id res chain seq x y z
N MET A 1 -7.79 1.36 -13.33
CA MET A 1 -6.41 0.91 -13.60
C MET A 1 -5.42 1.75 -12.79
N LEU A 2 -4.41 1.12 -12.23
CA LEU A 2 -3.43 1.84 -11.43
C LEU A 2 -2.35 2.49 -12.30
N THR A 3 -1.85 3.65 -11.86
CA THR A 3 -0.69 4.25 -12.49
C THR A 3 0.55 3.38 -12.21
N LYS A 4 1.65 3.66 -12.91
CA LYS A 4 2.89 2.90 -12.71
C LYS A 4 3.36 2.94 -11.26
N LYS A 5 3.31 4.12 -10.63
CA LYS A 5 3.72 4.26 -9.23
C LYS A 5 2.76 3.56 -8.29
N GLN A 6 1.46 3.70 -8.53
CA GLN A 6 0.45 3.02 -7.72
C GLN A 6 0.59 1.51 -7.86
N LEU A 7 0.83 1.03 -9.07
CA LEU A 7 1.01 -0.40 -9.31
C LEU A 7 2.26 -0.92 -8.59
N LYS A 8 3.34 -0.15 -8.60
CA LYS A 8 4.56 -0.52 -7.90
C LYS A 8 4.32 -0.71 -6.41
N LEU A 9 3.60 0.24 -5.80
CA LEU A 9 3.26 0.14 -4.38
C LEU A 9 2.33 -1.04 -4.12
N TYR A 10 1.32 -1.21 -4.97
CA TYR A 10 0.37 -2.31 -4.82
C TYR A 10 1.06 -3.67 -4.90
N LYS A 11 1.96 -3.85 -5.86
CA LYS A 11 2.72 -5.10 -5.98
C LYS A 11 3.61 -5.33 -4.77
N TYR A 12 4.20 -4.26 -4.24
CA TYR A 12 5.01 -4.36 -3.03
C TYR A 12 4.16 -4.85 -1.85
N LEU A 13 2.96 -4.29 -1.69
CA LEU A 13 2.06 -4.72 -0.63
C LEU A 13 1.72 -6.20 -0.75
N LYS A 14 1.40 -6.65 -1.95
CA LYS A 14 1.05 -8.06 -2.18
C LYS A 14 2.21 -8.98 -1.86
N ASN A 15 3.40 -8.66 -2.36
CA ASN A 15 4.57 -9.49 -2.13
C ASN A 15 4.99 -9.49 -0.67
N TYR A 16 4.94 -8.34 -0.02
CA TYR A 16 5.28 -8.24 1.39
C TYR A 16 4.34 -9.08 2.24
N PHE A 17 3.04 -8.98 1.98
CA PHE A 17 2.05 -9.75 2.72
C PHE A 17 2.23 -11.25 2.49
N LYS A 18 2.53 -11.64 1.25
CA LYS A 18 2.75 -13.04 0.91
C LYS A 18 3.93 -13.63 1.68
N GLU A 19 4.99 -12.85 1.85
CA GLU A 19 6.20 -13.33 2.52
C GLU A 19 6.14 -13.22 4.04
N ASN A 20 5.46 -12.22 4.56
CA ASN A 20 5.51 -11.88 5.99
C ASN A 20 4.18 -12.04 6.71
N GLU A 21 3.10 -12.23 5.98
CA GLU A 21 1.74 -12.37 6.51
C GLU A 21 1.24 -11.14 7.27
N VAL A 22 1.94 -10.01 7.11
CA VAL A 22 1.52 -8.70 7.61
C VAL A 22 1.83 -7.66 6.56
N MET A 23 1.16 -6.52 6.62
CA MET A 23 1.44 -5.42 5.71
C MET A 23 2.66 -4.64 6.17
N PRO A 24 3.40 -4.00 5.24
CA PRO A 24 4.54 -3.19 5.63
C PRO A 24 4.10 -1.93 6.37
N LEU A 25 5.01 -1.39 7.18
CA LEU A 25 4.82 -0.09 7.80
C LEU A 25 4.98 1.02 6.76
N PHE A 26 4.46 2.22 7.06
CA PHE A 26 4.60 3.36 6.17
C PHE A 26 6.06 3.66 5.85
N GLU A 27 6.93 3.55 6.86
CA GLU A 27 8.36 3.76 6.67
C GLU A 27 8.94 2.81 5.64
N GLU A 28 8.51 1.55 5.67
CA GLU A 28 8.97 0.56 4.70
C GLU A 28 8.46 0.88 3.30
N MET A 29 7.21 1.31 3.20
CA MET A 29 6.64 1.73 1.92
C MET A 29 7.38 2.95 1.37
N MET A 30 7.70 3.92 2.24
CA MET A 30 8.42 5.12 1.85
C MET A 30 9.80 4.76 1.28
N GLN A 31 10.51 3.85 1.94
CA GLN A 31 11.81 3.40 1.46
C GLN A 31 11.70 2.71 0.10
N HIS A 32 10.72 1.83 -0.04
CA HIS A 32 10.54 1.10 -1.29
C HIS A 32 10.21 2.04 -2.45
N MET A 33 9.39 3.04 -2.18
CA MET A 33 8.98 4.00 -3.21
C MET A 33 9.96 5.17 -3.36
N ASN A 34 10.97 5.22 -2.50
CA ASN A 34 11.96 6.30 -2.50
C ASN A 34 11.31 7.67 -2.34
N VAL A 35 10.38 7.77 -1.40
CA VAL A 35 9.73 9.04 -1.04
C VAL A 35 9.98 9.35 0.42
N LYS A 36 9.99 10.63 0.77
CA LYS A 36 10.32 11.07 2.13
C LYS A 36 9.11 11.55 2.92
N SER A 37 7.93 11.48 2.33
CA SER A 37 6.72 11.99 2.97
C SER A 37 5.69 10.88 3.16
N LYS A 38 5.18 10.76 4.38
CA LYS A 38 4.07 9.84 4.67
C LYS A 38 2.82 10.24 3.90
N SER A 39 2.64 11.53 3.65
CA SER A 39 1.47 12.02 2.93
C SER A 39 1.40 11.46 1.52
N VAL A 40 2.55 11.33 0.86
CA VAL A 40 2.61 10.75 -0.48
C VAL A 40 2.11 9.31 -0.45
N ILE A 41 2.61 8.52 0.51
CA ILE A 41 2.18 7.11 0.65
C ILE A 41 0.69 7.05 1.00
N PHE A 42 0.25 7.89 1.93
CA PHE A 42 -1.15 7.93 2.34
C PHE A 42 -2.07 8.22 1.15
N ASN A 43 -1.69 9.20 0.33
CA ASN A 43 -2.47 9.56 -0.86
C ASN A 43 -2.48 8.44 -1.89
N MET A 44 -1.33 7.78 -2.10
CA MET A 44 -1.25 6.65 -3.03
C MET A 44 -2.15 5.51 -2.59
N LEU A 45 -2.12 5.17 -1.30
CA LEU A 45 -2.99 4.14 -0.75
C LEU A 45 -4.46 4.53 -0.91
N GLY A 46 -4.77 5.82 -0.73
CA GLY A 46 -6.13 6.31 -0.93
C GLY A 46 -6.64 6.08 -2.35
N TYR A 47 -5.81 6.34 -3.35
CA TYR A 47 -6.19 6.09 -4.74
C TYR A 47 -6.34 4.60 -5.04
N ILE A 48 -5.43 3.79 -4.50
CA ILE A 48 -5.48 2.34 -4.71
C ILE A 48 -6.76 1.78 -4.09
N GLU A 49 -7.12 2.26 -2.90
CA GLU A 49 -8.36 1.87 -2.24
C GLU A 49 -9.59 2.34 -3.02
N TRP A 50 -9.57 3.60 -3.45
CA TRP A 50 -10.68 4.17 -4.20
C TRP A 50 -10.96 3.38 -5.48
N LYS A 51 -9.90 2.87 -6.10
CA LYS A 51 -10.03 2.06 -7.31
C LYS A 51 -10.44 0.60 -7.03
N GLY A 52 -10.61 0.25 -5.77
CA GLY A 52 -11.13 -1.05 -5.39
C GLY A 52 -10.12 -2.18 -5.27
N TYR A 53 -8.83 -1.87 -5.19
CA TYR A 53 -7.79 -2.89 -5.12
C TYR A 53 -7.46 -3.31 -3.70
N ILE A 54 -7.61 -2.38 -2.73
CA ILE A 54 -7.36 -2.68 -1.32
C ILE A 54 -8.45 -2.06 -0.48
N LYS A 55 -8.50 -2.47 0.80
CA LYS A 55 -9.34 -1.84 1.80
C LYS A 55 -8.49 -1.54 3.02
N ARG A 56 -8.62 -0.34 3.55
CA ARG A 56 -7.90 0.07 4.74
C ARG A 56 -8.83 0.14 5.93
N TYR A 57 -8.27 -0.14 7.11
CA TYR A 57 -9.00 -0.06 8.38
C TYR A 57 -8.26 0.97 9.23
N PRO A 58 -8.78 2.20 9.36
CA PRO A 58 -8.01 3.30 9.92
C PRO A 58 -7.57 3.12 11.38
N ALA A 59 -8.18 2.21 12.10
CA ALA A 59 -7.84 1.98 13.50
C ALA A 59 -6.48 1.30 13.71
N HIS A 60 -5.87 0.74 12.64
CA HIS A 60 -4.63 -0.03 12.75
C HIS A 60 -3.67 0.33 11.62
N ALA A 61 -2.41 0.56 11.99
CA ALA A 61 -1.40 1.01 11.04
C ALA A 61 -1.11 0.00 9.93
N ARG A 62 -1.29 -1.30 10.20
CA ARG A 62 -1.04 -2.38 9.24
C ARG A 62 -2.31 -3.04 8.73
N ALA A 63 -3.46 -2.42 8.96
CA ALA A 63 -4.74 -3.03 8.61
C ALA A 63 -5.12 -2.69 7.18
N ILE A 64 -4.46 -3.33 6.24
CA ILE A 64 -4.75 -3.22 4.81
C ILE A 64 -5.07 -4.61 4.30
N GLN A 65 -6.18 -4.72 3.56
CA GLN A 65 -6.59 -5.98 2.96
C GLN A 65 -6.48 -5.87 1.44
N ILE A 66 -5.85 -6.87 0.83
CA ILE A 66 -5.80 -6.97 -0.63
C ILE A 66 -7.14 -7.51 -1.10
N ILE A 67 -7.83 -6.78 -1.97
CA ILE A 67 -9.13 -7.19 -2.49
C ILE A 67 -9.00 -7.79 -3.87
N LYS A 68 -8.23 -7.14 -4.75
CA LYS A 68 -7.97 -7.65 -6.10
C LYS A 68 -6.60 -8.27 -6.17
N GLU A 69 -6.52 -9.34 -6.89
CA GLU A 69 -5.24 -10.03 -7.09
C GLU A 69 -4.75 -9.99 -8.53
#